data_5ee1276c63a9b65c289e3e2a35a36cf3
#
_entry.id   5ee1276c63a9b65c289e3e2a35a36cf3
#
_cell.length_a   1.000
_cell.length_b   1.000
_cell.length_c   1.000
_cell.angle_alpha   90.00
_cell.angle_beta   90.00
_cell.angle_gamma   90.00
#
_symmetry.space_group_name_H-M   'P 1'
#
loop_
_entity.id
_entity.type
_entity.pdbx_description
1 polymer ?
#
loop_
_entity_poly.entity_id
_entity_poly.type
_entity_poly.pdbx_seq_one_letter_code
_entity_poly.pdbx_strand_id
1 'polypeptide(L)'
;EYPAFVEFYGRKPKANTKQKKEVIATEEVEKTPIEVLEEAYSQLNNQLADDVLASLMDVSPQKFEQIVVDVLVGMGYGGSLEDAGTVTAYVKDDGIDGVIKEDKLGLDKIYVQAKRWNNCVGQPEIQKFVGALVGQGAKKGVFITTSYFSKEARQFQPKGDVKVVLIDGKELANYMIECGVGVSLKQSYQIKRIDTDYFEE
;
A
#
# COMPACT_ATOMS: atom_id res chain seq x y z
N GLU A 1 -46.21 -54.29 13.33
CA GLU A 1 -45.02 -54.57 12.49
C GLU A 1 -45.27 -53.95 11.13
N TYR A 2 -44.48 -52.96 10.78
CA TYR A 2 -44.60 -52.24 9.50
C TYR A 2 -43.73 -52.94 8.45
N PRO A 3 -44.30 -53.50 7.38
CA PRO A 3 -43.56 -54.26 6.36
C PRO A 3 -42.44 -53.46 5.65
N ALA A 4 -42.58 -52.12 5.56
CA ALA A 4 -41.59 -51.24 4.94
C ALA A 4 -40.27 -51.14 5.71
N PHE A 5 -40.26 -51.50 7.04
CA PHE A 5 -39.06 -51.40 7.88
C PHE A 5 -38.10 -52.57 7.65
N VAL A 6 -38.63 -53.73 7.32
CA VAL A 6 -37.83 -54.96 7.09
C VAL A 6 -37.10 -54.89 5.73
N GLU A 7 -37.69 -54.20 4.73
CA GLU A 7 -37.11 -54.06 3.40
C GLU A 7 -35.90 -53.11 3.37
N PHE A 8 -35.86 -52.13 4.29
CA PHE A 8 -34.78 -51.18 4.39
C PHE A 8 -33.51 -51.70 5.08
N TYR A 9 -33.66 -52.55 6.09
CA TYR A 9 -32.55 -53.10 6.86
C TYR A 9 -32.06 -54.48 6.42
N GLY A 10 -32.74 -55.12 5.48
CA GLY A 10 -32.40 -56.48 5.00
C GLY A 10 -31.42 -56.57 3.85
N ARG A 11 -30.98 -55.43 3.27
CA ARG A 11 -30.01 -55.42 2.15
C ARG A 11 -28.57 -55.45 2.64
N LYS A 12 -27.94 -56.63 2.52
CA LYS A 12 -26.49 -56.75 2.67
C LYS A 12 -25.79 -55.81 1.66
N PRO A 13 -24.80 -55.00 2.04
CA PRO A 13 -24.08 -54.20 1.11
C PRO A 13 -23.27 -55.06 0.13
N LYS A 14 -23.51 -54.92 -1.16
CA LYS A 14 -22.65 -55.50 -2.19
C LYS A 14 -21.28 -54.83 -2.10
N ALA A 15 -20.25 -55.67 -1.95
CA ALA A 15 -18.86 -55.25 -2.02
C ALA A 15 -18.61 -54.40 -3.28
N ASN A 16 -18.34 -53.12 -3.10
CA ASN A 16 -17.95 -52.26 -4.18
C ASN A 16 -16.45 -52.05 -4.11
N THR A 17 -15.84 -52.32 -5.20
CA THR A 17 -14.43 -52.29 -5.56
C THR A 17 -13.73 -51.07 -4.96
N LYS A 18 -12.61 -51.33 -4.26
CA LYS A 18 -11.67 -50.32 -3.74
C LYS A 18 -11.19 -49.43 -4.87
N GLN A 19 -11.78 -48.28 -5.03
CA GLN A 19 -11.06 -47.12 -5.60
C GLN A 19 -10.16 -46.59 -4.50
N LYS A 20 -8.86 -46.83 -4.66
CA LYS A 20 -7.77 -46.25 -3.90
C LYS A 20 -7.83 -44.75 -4.18
N LYS A 21 -8.48 -43.96 -3.31
CA LYS A 21 -8.22 -42.55 -3.23
C LYS A 21 -6.79 -42.44 -2.75
N GLU A 22 -5.90 -42.07 -3.68
CA GLU A 22 -4.63 -41.48 -3.31
C GLU A 22 -4.95 -40.21 -2.51
N VAL A 23 -4.80 -40.31 -1.21
CA VAL A 23 -4.66 -39.13 -0.34
C VAL A 23 -3.31 -38.58 -0.73
N ILE A 24 -3.33 -37.54 -1.58
CA ILE A 24 -2.18 -36.65 -1.71
C ILE A 24 -2.04 -36.05 -0.32
N ALA A 25 -1.14 -36.61 0.48
CA ALA A 25 -0.63 -35.96 1.66
C ALA A 25 0.08 -34.70 1.13
N THR A 26 -0.59 -33.56 1.15
CA THR A 26 0.07 -32.28 1.15
C THR A 26 0.96 -32.33 2.40
N GLU A 27 2.27 -32.47 2.19
CA GLU A 27 3.28 -32.19 3.21
C GLU A 27 2.96 -30.77 3.69
N GLU A 28 2.32 -30.64 4.83
CA GLU A 28 2.29 -29.39 5.57
C GLU A 28 3.75 -29.12 5.92
N VAL A 29 4.39 -28.25 5.15
CA VAL A 29 5.70 -27.72 5.47
C VAL A 29 5.52 -27.02 6.81
N GLU A 30 5.99 -27.64 7.89
CA GLU A 30 5.93 -27.08 9.24
C GLU A 30 6.73 -25.75 9.21
N LYS A 31 6.00 -24.64 9.22
CA LYS A 31 6.60 -23.31 9.27
C LYS A 31 7.32 -23.09 10.58
N THR A 32 8.46 -22.48 10.52
CA THR A 32 9.18 -22.08 11.74
C THR A 32 8.40 -21.01 12.51
N PRO A 33 8.57 -20.88 13.83
CA PRO A 33 7.91 -19.83 14.62
C PRO A 33 8.18 -18.41 14.10
N ILE A 34 9.36 -18.15 13.48
CA ILE A 34 9.70 -16.87 12.88
C ILE A 34 8.87 -16.61 11.63
N GLU A 35 8.76 -17.61 10.73
CA GLU A 35 7.92 -17.50 9.53
C GLU A 35 6.45 -17.24 9.88
N VAL A 36 5.93 -17.90 10.91
CA VAL A 36 4.55 -17.66 11.38
C VAL A 36 4.39 -16.23 11.91
N LEU A 37 5.38 -15.72 12.63
CA LEU A 37 5.38 -14.34 13.16
C LEU A 37 5.43 -13.30 12.02
N GLU A 38 6.29 -13.52 11.02
CA GLU A 38 6.41 -12.65 9.85
C GLU A 38 5.11 -12.63 9.02
N GLU A 39 4.47 -13.77 8.84
CA GLU A 39 3.17 -13.85 8.17
C GLU A 39 2.07 -13.12 8.96
N ALA A 40 2.00 -13.34 10.28
CA ALA A 40 1.05 -12.66 11.14
C ALA A 40 1.26 -11.15 11.13
N TYR A 41 2.52 -10.70 11.17
CA TYR A 41 2.88 -9.28 11.06
C TYR A 41 2.47 -8.69 9.71
N SER A 42 2.74 -9.40 8.62
CA SER A 42 2.31 -8.99 7.28
C SER A 42 0.79 -8.88 7.16
N GLN A 43 0.03 -9.83 7.74
CA GLN A 43 -1.43 -9.77 7.76
C GLN A 43 -1.94 -8.55 8.54
N LEU A 44 -1.36 -8.26 9.71
CA LEU A 44 -1.71 -7.09 10.51
C LEU A 44 -1.43 -5.76 9.77
N ASN A 45 -0.29 -5.67 9.08
CA ASN A 45 0.04 -4.48 8.30
C ASN A 45 -0.87 -4.32 7.06
N ASN A 46 -1.22 -5.41 6.38
CA ASN A 46 -2.17 -5.35 5.27
C ASN A 46 -3.55 -4.88 5.75
N GLN A 47 -4.03 -5.40 6.88
CA GLN A 47 -5.30 -4.95 7.46
C GLN A 47 -5.23 -3.46 7.86
N LEU A 48 -4.13 -3.03 8.49
CA LEU A 48 -3.92 -1.63 8.84
C LEU A 48 -3.89 -0.73 7.59
N ALA A 49 -3.26 -1.18 6.50
CA ALA A 49 -3.24 -0.44 5.24
C ALA A 49 -4.65 -0.28 4.64
N ASP A 50 -5.48 -1.31 4.71
CA ASP A 50 -6.88 -1.23 4.27
C ASP A 50 -7.69 -0.26 5.16
N ASP A 51 -7.48 -0.28 6.48
CA ASP A 51 -8.14 0.64 7.43
C ASP A 51 -7.71 2.10 7.21
N VAL A 52 -6.41 2.33 6.95
CA VAL A 52 -5.86 3.66 6.60
C VAL A 52 -6.48 4.15 5.30
N LEU A 53 -6.53 3.30 4.27
CA LEU A 53 -7.12 3.67 2.98
C LEU A 53 -8.61 4.00 3.12
N ALA A 54 -9.37 3.24 3.89
CA ALA A 54 -10.76 3.54 4.20
C ALA A 54 -10.89 4.92 4.89
N SER A 55 -10.03 5.21 5.87
CA SER A 55 -10.02 6.50 6.57
C SER A 55 -9.70 7.68 5.63
N LEU A 56 -8.81 7.48 4.64
CA LEU A 56 -8.49 8.49 3.63
C LEU A 56 -9.70 8.84 2.73
N MET A 57 -10.63 7.92 2.56
CA MET A 57 -11.84 8.17 1.78
C MET A 57 -12.84 9.08 2.49
N ASP A 58 -12.77 9.17 3.82
CA ASP A 58 -13.70 9.96 4.64
C ASP A 58 -13.22 11.40 4.93
N VAL A 59 -11.91 11.70 4.69
CA VAL A 59 -11.38 13.04 4.92
C VAL A 59 -11.79 14.02 3.80
N SER A 60 -11.75 15.32 4.08
CA SER A 60 -11.95 16.34 3.05
C SER A 60 -10.82 16.34 2.00
N PRO A 61 -11.06 16.82 0.77
CA PRO A 61 -10.00 16.94 -0.25
C PRO A 61 -8.79 17.72 0.25
N GLN A 62 -9.00 18.83 0.93
CA GLN A 62 -7.91 19.65 1.49
C GLN A 62 -7.10 18.89 2.56
N LYS A 63 -7.78 18.09 3.41
CA LYS A 63 -7.10 17.25 4.39
C LYS A 63 -6.30 16.14 3.71
N PHE A 64 -6.81 15.57 2.62
CA PHE A 64 -6.08 14.58 1.84
C PHE A 64 -4.79 15.17 1.23
N GLU A 65 -4.85 16.38 0.63
CA GLU A 65 -3.69 17.10 0.10
C GLU A 65 -2.63 17.31 1.20
N GLN A 66 -3.07 17.71 2.41
CA GLN A 66 -2.17 17.87 3.56
C GLN A 66 -1.52 16.56 3.98
N ILE A 67 -2.29 15.45 4.06
CA ILE A 67 -1.76 14.14 4.38
C ILE A 67 -0.70 13.70 3.37
N VAL A 68 -0.93 13.93 2.08
CA VAL A 68 0.04 13.63 1.02
C VAL A 68 1.35 14.38 1.26
N VAL A 69 1.29 15.65 1.63
CA VAL A 69 2.49 16.43 1.97
C VAL A 69 3.16 15.88 3.22
N ASP A 70 2.40 15.57 4.27
CA ASP A 70 2.93 15.01 5.53
C ASP A 70 3.67 13.68 5.26
N VAL A 71 3.17 12.83 4.36
CA VAL A 71 3.84 11.60 3.94
C VAL A 71 5.15 11.90 3.22
N LEU A 72 5.15 12.81 2.24
CA LEU A 72 6.38 13.17 1.53
C LEU A 72 7.44 13.76 2.46
N VAL A 73 7.03 14.57 3.44
CA VAL A 73 7.93 15.07 4.49
C VAL A 73 8.44 13.92 5.37
N GLY A 74 7.57 12.99 5.76
CA GLY A 74 7.95 11.78 6.50
C GLY A 74 8.95 10.90 5.76
N MET A 75 8.89 10.87 4.43
CA MET A 75 9.87 10.20 3.54
C MET A 75 11.20 10.97 3.42
N GLY A 76 11.29 12.19 3.99
CA GLY A 76 12.50 13.00 4.00
C GLY A 76 12.57 14.07 2.91
N TYR A 77 11.52 14.28 2.13
CA TYR A 77 11.41 15.43 1.23
C TYR A 77 11.00 16.68 2.01
N GLY A 78 11.17 17.87 1.42
CA GLY A 78 10.69 19.12 2.02
C GLY A 78 11.75 20.00 2.66
N GLY A 79 13.01 19.61 2.63
CA GLY A 79 14.11 20.42 3.13
C GLY A 79 14.33 20.26 4.65
N SER A 80 14.49 21.38 5.40
CA SER A 80 14.59 21.34 6.87
C SER A 80 13.22 21.22 7.53
N LEU A 81 13.16 20.75 8.79
CA LEU A 81 11.92 20.69 9.58
C LEU A 81 11.25 22.06 9.75
N GLU A 82 12.05 23.15 9.72
CA GLU A 82 11.55 24.52 9.77
C GLU A 82 10.91 24.96 8.44
N ASP A 83 11.42 24.45 7.32
CA ASP A 83 10.88 24.71 5.97
C ASP A 83 9.62 23.88 5.66
N ALA A 84 9.46 22.73 6.30
CA ALA A 84 8.33 21.83 6.07
C ALA A 84 6.96 22.49 6.35
N GLY A 85 6.93 23.49 7.27
CA GLY A 85 5.74 24.31 7.54
C GLY A 85 5.43 25.34 6.45
N THR A 86 6.38 25.65 5.56
CA THR A 86 6.24 26.65 4.47
C THR A 86 6.12 26.03 3.09
N VAL A 87 6.19 24.70 3.00
CA VAL A 87 6.35 23.90 1.78
C VAL A 87 5.08 23.82 0.91
N THR A 88 3.95 24.23 1.44
CA THR A 88 2.72 24.26 0.67
C THR A 88 2.39 25.66 0.17
N ALA A 89 3.12 26.14 -0.83
CA ALA A 89 2.45 27.08 -1.71
C ALA A 89 1.35 26.27 -2.41
N TYR A 90 0.10 26.42 -1.96
CA TYR A 90 -1.08 25.96 -2.70
C TYR A 90 -1.05 26.67 -4.06
N VAL A 91 -0.46 26.03 -5.04
CA VAL A 91 -0.54 26.48 -6.43
C VAL A 91 -1.83 25.91 -6.98
N LYS A 92 -2.90 26.68 -6.92
CA LYS A 92 -4.21 26.30 -7.44
C LYS A 92 -4.27 26.50 -8.96
N ASP A 93 -3.23 26.09 -9.68
CA ASP A 93 -3.11 26.25 -11.12
C ASP A 93 -3.01 24.89 -11.83
N ASP A 94 -3.95 24.66 -12.74
CA ASP A 94 -3.95 23.62 -13.79
C ASP A 94 -3.69 22.16 -13.37
N GLY A 95 -4.02 21.79 -12.13
CA GLY A 95 -3.92 20.40 -11.68
C GLY A 95 -2.62 20.07 -10.94
N ILE A 96 -1.97 21.08 -10.34
CA ILE A 96 -0.91 20.93 -9.35
C ILE A 96 -1.47 21.36 -8.01
N ASP A 97 -1.43 20.46 -7.02
CA ASP A 97 -1.99 20.70 -5.70
C ASP A 97 -0.92 21.18 -4.70
N GLY A 98 0.36 20.93 -5.00
CA GLY A 98 1.46 21.36 -4.15
C GLY A 98 2.83 21.27 -4.80
N VAL A 99 3.80 21.93 -4.19
CA VAL A 99 5.22 21.87 -4.60
C VAL A 99 6.06 21.66 -3.35
N ILE A 100 6.94 20.67 -3.36
CA ILE A 100 7.83 20.32 -2.26
C ILE A 100 9.29 20.39 -2.71
N LYS A 101 10.20 20.84 -1.85
CA LYS A 101 11.64 20.78 -2.12
C LYS A 101 12.09 19.32 -2.13
N GLU A 102 12.96 18.93 -3.07
CA GLU A 102 13.48 17.56 -3.14
C GLU A 102 14.54 17.31 -2.07
N ASP A 103 15.35 18.31 -1.80
CA ASP A 103 16.48 18.22 -0.86
C ASP A 103 16.53 19.42 0.12
N LYS A 104 17.42 19.33 1.10
CA LYS A 104 17.60 20.37 2.14
C LYS A 104 18.07 21.73 1.58
N LEU A 105 18.70 21.73 0.42
CA LEU A 105 19.16 22.98 -0.22
C LEU A 105 18.07 23.62 -1.09
N GLY A 106 17.05 22.82 -1.46
CA GLY A 106 15.94 23.29 -2.30
C GLY A 106 16.37 23.59 -3.74
N LEU A 107 17.40 22.90 -4.23
CA LEU A 107 17.90 23.08 -5.62
C LEU A 107 16.90 22.56 -6.63
N ASP A 108 16.21 21.45 -6.29
CA ASP A 108 15.16 20.86 -7.11
C ASP A 108 13.81 20.87 -6.38
N LYS A 109 12.73 20.83 -7.18
CA LYS A 109 11.35 20.82 -6.69
C LYS A 109 10.60 19.63 -7.26
N ILE A 110 9.75 19.04 -6.45
CA ILE A 110 8.80 17.99 -6.83
C ILE A 110 7.40 18.62 -6.81
N TYR A 111 6.70 18.49 -7.90
CA TYR A 111 5.33 18.94 -8.06
C TYR A 111 4.38 17.80 -7.75
N VAL A 112 3.33 18.07 -6.98
CA VAL A 112 2.44 17.05 -6.43
C VAL A 112 1.04 17.26 -6.95
N GLN A 113 0.40 16.17 -7.39
CA GLN A 113 -1.03 16.09 -7.64
C GLN A 113 -1.63 15.01 -6.77
N ALA A 114 -2.67 15.35 -6.01
CA ALA A 114 -3.37 14.46 -5.10
C ALA A 114 -4.83 14.29 -5.54
N LYS A 115 -5.25 13.07 -5.84
CA LYS A 115 -6.62 12.76 -6.28
C LYS A 115 -7.30 11.77 -5.35
N ARG A 116 -8.18 12.28 -4.49
CA ARG A 116 -9.05 11.43 -3.65
C ARG A 116 -10.22 10.91 -4.47
N TRP A 117 -10.02 9.82 -5.17
CA TRP A 117 -10.99 9.20 -6.08
C TRP A 117 -11.26 7.74 -5.72
N ASN A 118 -12.48 7.26 -6.09
CA ASN A 118 -12.87 5.87 -6.01
C ASN A 118 -12.63 5.11 -7.32
N ASN A 119 -12.59 5.83 -8.44
CA ASN A 119 -12.50 5.27 -9.77
C ASN A 119 -11.05 5.15 -10.23
N CYS A 120 -10.79 4.19 -11.13
CA CYS A 120 -9.50 4.01 -11.77
C CYS A 120 -8.98 5.30 -12.42
N VAL A 121 -7.73 5.64 -12.16
CA VAL A 121 -7.03 6.76 -12.82
C VAL A 121 -6.46 6.28 -14.13
N GLY A 122 -6.98 6.83 -15.23
CA GLY A 122 -6.54 6.51 -16.59
C GLY A 122 -5.37 7.36 -17.08
N GLN A 123 -4.75 6.93 -18.18
CA GLN A 123 -3.67 7.65 -18.85
C GLN A 123 -3.98 9.12 -19.15
N PRO A 124 -5.21 9.55 -19.55
CA PRO A 124 -5.49 10.97 -19.81
C PRO A 124 -5.23 11.88 -18.63
N GLU A 125 -5.45 11.42 -17.39
CA GLU A 125 -5.18 12.23 -16.19
C GLU A 125 -3.68 12.41 -15.97
N ILE A 126 -2.88 11.38 -16.23
CA ILE A 126 -1.42 11.48 -16.16
C ILE A 126 -0.89 12.44 -17.25
N GLN A 127 -1.46 12.39 -18.46
CA GLN A 127 -1.10 13.30 -19.54
C GLN A 127 -1.43 14.76 -19.20
N LYS A 128 -2.57 15.02 -18.56
CA LYS A 128 -2.92 16.35 -18.07
C LYS A 128 -1.90 16.86 -17.05
N PHE A 129 -1.54 16.00 -16.09
CA PHE A 129 -0.54 16.35 -15.08
C PHE A 129 0.83 16.64 -15.70
N VAL A 130 1.29 15.81 -16.66
CA VAL A 130 2.52 16.06 -17.41
C VAL A 130 2.45 17.39 -18.16
N GLY A 131 1.31 17.71 -18.76
CA GLY A 131 1.07 19.00 -19.42
C GLY A 131 1.24 20.18 -18.45
N ALA A 132 0.68 20.07 -17.24
CA ALA A 132 0.81 21.07 -16.18
C ALA A 132 2.28 21.23 -15.75
N LEU A 133 3.02 20.11 -15.56
CA LEU A 133 4.45 20.14 -15.23
C LEU A 133 5.25 20.89 -16.30
N VAL A 134 5.03 20.57 -17.57
CA VAL A 134 5.71 21.24 -18.69
C VAL A 134 5.38 22.75 -18.72
N GLY A 135 4.11 23.12 -18.50
CA GLY A 135 3.67 24.51 -18.42
C GLY A 135 4.38 25.29 -17.31
N GLN A 136 4.72 24.66 -16.20
CA GLN A 136 5.45 25.24 -15.08
C GLN A 136 7.00 25.12 -15.24
N GLY A 137 7.50 24.56 -16.34
CA GLY A 137 8.92 24.27 -16.52
C GLY A 137 9.46 23.21 -15.53
N ALA A 138 8.57 22.44 -14.93
CA ALA A 138 8.90 21.41 -13.95
C ALA A 138 9.33 20.10 -14.62
N LYS A 139 10.30 19.41 -14.01
CA LYS A 139 10.83 18.14 -14.52
C LYS A 139 10.44 16.94 -13.67
N LYS A 140 10.00 17.14 -12.43
CA LYS A 140 9.72 16.08 -11.47
C LYS A 140 8.32 16.25 -10.89
N GLY A 141 7.52 15.20 -10.95
CA GLY A 141 6.18 15.19 -10.40
C GLY A 141 5.83 13.87 -9.72
N VAL A 142 4.94 13.95 -8.74
CA VAL A 142 4.35 12.81 -8.07
C VAL A 142 2.84 12.92 -8.18
N PHE A 143 2.20 11.89 -8.75
CA PHE A 143 0.75 11.79 -8.84
C PHE A 143 0.28 10.75 -7.84
N ILE A 144 -0.51 11.16 -6.86
CA ILE A 144 -0.98 10.31 -5.76
C ILE A 144 -2.50 10.20 -5.83
N THR A 145 -3.03 9.00 -5.63
CA THR A 145 -4.48 8.76 -5.57
C THR A 145 -4.85 7.79 -4.47
N THR A 146 -6.05 7.89 -3.93
CA THR A 146 -6.66 6.86 -3.07
C THR A 146 -7.14 5.64 -3.84
N SER A 147 -7.20 5.70 -5.17
CA SER A 147 -7.63 4.63 -6.06
C SER A 147 -6.43 3.88 -6.66
N TYR A 148 -6.61 3.33 -7.83
CA TYR A 148 -5.58 2.59 -8.57
C TYR A 148 -5.43 3.16 -9.98
N PHE A 149 -4.27 2.90 -10.61
CA PHE A 149 -3.99 3.30 -11.98
C PHE A 149 -4.33 2.20 -12.97
N SER A 150 -4.82 2.60 -14.16
CA SER A 150 -4.97 1.66 -15.26
C SER A 150 -3.59 1.17 -15.74
N LYS A 151 -3.59 0.05 -16.47
CA LYS A 151 -2.35 -0.49 -17.05
C LYS A 151 -1.68 0.52 -17.99
N GLU A 152 -2.48 1.22 -18.78
CA GLU A 152 -2.02 2.25 -19.71
C GLU A 152 -1.43 3.45 -18.98
N ALA A 153 -2.03 3.86 -17.85
CA ALA A 153 -1.49 4.92 -17.00
C ALA A 153 -0.13 4.54 -16.41
N ARG A 154 0.02 3.30 -15.89
CA ARG A 154 1.30 2.82 -15.33
C ARG A 154 2.40 2.64 -16.38
N GLN A 155 2.03 2.32 -17.63
CA GLN A 155 2.97 2.15 -18.73
C GLN A 155 3.29 3.46 -19.47
N PHE A 156 2.55 4.52 -19.19
CA PHE A 156 2.76 5.80 -19.83
C PHE A 156 4.10 6.40 -19.42
N GLN A 157 4.92 6.72 -20.41
CA GLN A 157 6.19 7.41 -20.24
C GLN A 157 6.09 8.82 -20.83
N PRO A 158 6.27 9.87 -20.02
CA PRO A 158 6.34 11.23 -20.53
C PRO A 158 7.48 11.38 -21.53
N LYS A 159 7.29 12.24 -22.53
CA LYS A 159 8.35 12.58 -23.47
C LYS A 159 9.28 13.63 -22.86
N GLY A 160 10.58 13.58 -23.22
CA GLY A 160 11.59 14.53 -22.76
C GLY A 160 12.11 14.20 -21.35
N ASP A 161 12.49 15.26 -20.61
CA ASP A 161 13.16 15.16 -19.29
C ASP A 161 12.18 15.06 -18.10
N VAL A 162 10.87 15.00 -18.37
CA VAL A 162 9.86 14.94 -17.30
C VAL A 162 9.78 13.53 -16.72
N LYS A 163 9.89 13.42 -15.39
CA LYS A 163 9.73 12.19 -14.64
C LYS A 163 8.49 12.29 -13.75
N VAL A 164 7.62 11.30 -13.81
CA VAL A 164 6.42 11.22 -12.96
C VAL A 164 6.44 9.90 -12.21
N VAL A 165 6.29 9.97 -10.89
CA VAL A 165 6.06 8.83 -10.01
C VAL A 165 4.55 8.73 -9.75
N LEU A 166 4.01 7.53 -9.86
CA LEU A 166 2.61 7.23 -9.60
C LEU A 166 2.51 6.44 -8.30
N ILE A 167 1.74 6.94 -7.33
CA ILE A 167 1.50 6.30 -6.03
C ILE A 167 0.01 6.04 -5.91
N ASP A 168 -0.38 4.77 -5.88
CA ASP A 168 -1.77 4.37 -5.69
C ASP A 168 -2.17 4.34 -4.20
N GLY A 169 -3.46 4.08 -3.92
CA GLY A 169 -3.99 4.11 -2.57
C GLY A 169 -3.32 3.10 -1.63
N LYS A 170 -2.96 1.92 -2.13
CA LYS A 170 -2.30 0.90 -1.33
C LYS A 170 -0.84 1.27 -1.04
N GLU A 171 -0.13 1.77 -2.03
CA GLU A 171 1.23 2.28 -1.88
C GLU A 171 1.26 3.46 -0.90
N LEU A 172 0.30 4.40 -1.01
CA LEU A 172 0.17 5.54 -0.08
C LEU A 172 -0.07 5.08 1.36
N ALA A 173 -1.00 4.13 1.58
CA ALA A 173 -1.28 3.60 2.91
C ALA A 173 -0.03 2.94 3.53
N ASN A 174 0.74 2.19 2.75
CA ASN A 174 2.00 1.61 3.22
C ASN A 174 3.03 2.68 3.60
N TYR A 175 3.22 3.72 2.79
CA TYR A 175 4.10 4.84 3.12
C TYR A 175 3.65 5.58 4.38
N MET A 176 2.34 5.75 4.60
CA MET A 176 1.81 6.32 5.83
C MET A 176 2.19 5.50 7.05
N ILE A 177 2.09 4.17 6.97
CA ILE A 177 2.47 3.24 8.05
C ILE A 177 3.99 3.32 8.32
N GLU A 178 4.80 3.27 7.27
CA GLU A 178 6.26 3.33 7.36
C GLU A 178 6.77 4.64 7.96
N CYS A 179 6.17 5.77 7.55
CA CYS A 179 6.54 7.11 8.03
C CYS A 179 5.86 7.49 9.35
N GLY A 180 4.95 6.68 9.88
CA GLY A 180 4.20 6.99 11.09
C GLY A 180 3.17 8.12 10.92
N VAL A 181 2.70 8.38 9.69
CA VAL A 181 1.69 9.39 9.40
C VAL A 181 0.29 8.81 9.54
N GLY A 182 -0.52 9.40 10.42
CA GLY A 182 -1.89 8.95 10.67
C GLY A 182 -2.00 7.62 11.43
N VAL A 183 -0.89 7.05 11.90
CA VAL A 183 -0.83 5.82 12.68
C VAL A 183 -0.02 6.04 13.96
N SER A 184 -0.25 5.19 14.96
CA SER A 184 0.51 5.20 16.22
C SER A 184 0.94 3.79 16.60
N LEU A 185 2.07 3.67 17.30
CA LEU A 185 2.56 2.39 17.80
C LEU A 185 1.58 1.80 18.82
N LYS A 186 0.99 0.66 18.51
CA LYS A 186 0.09 -0.08 19.40
C LYS A 186 0.85 -1.01 20.33
N GLN A 187 1.83 -1.74 19.78
CA GLN A 187 2.59 -2.75 20.52
C GLN A 187 3.94 -3.04 19.84
N SER A 188 4.95 -3.39 20.65
CA SER A 188 6.28 -3.77 20.17
C SER A 188 6.70 -5.10 20.80
N TYR A 189 7.24 -5.99 19.99
CA TYR A 189 7.79 -7.26 20.44
C TYR A 189 9.30 -7.30 20.21
N GLN A 190 10.05 -7.80 21.22
CA GLN A 190 11.49 -7.98 21.11
C GLN A 190 11.84 -9.45 21.17
N ILE A 191 12.44 -9.96 20.10
CA ILE A 191 12.98 -11.32 20.05
C ILE A 191 14.44 -11.25 20.49
N LYS A 192 14.77 -12.00 21.56
CA LYS A 192 16.13 -12.07 22.08
C LYS A 192 16.79 -13.38 21.65
N ARG A 193 18.11 -13.34 21.46
CA ARG A 193 18.95 -14.51 21.28
C ARG A 193 19.94 -14.60 22.43
N ILE A 194 20.52 -15.79 22.62
CA ILE A 194 21.62 -15.96 23.57
C ILE A 194 22.83 -15.13 23.12
N ASP A 195 23.46 -14.46 24.05
CA ASP A 195 24.74 -13.78 23.85
C ASP A 195 25.86 -14.77 24.20
N THR A 196 26.45 -15.38 23.20
CA THR A 196 27.48 -16.43 23.38
C THR A 196 28.75 -15.86 24.01
N ASP A 197 29.11 -14.62 23.66
CA ASP A 197 30.33 -13.96 24.17
C ASP A 197 30.27 -13.73 25.68
N TYR A 198 29.07 -13.57 26.24
CA TYR A 198 28.87 -13.43 27.68
C TYR A 198 29.22 -14.72 28.46
N PHE A 199 29.14 -15.88 27.83
CA PHE A 199 29.38 -17.20 28.42
C PHE A 199 30.75 -17.80 28.05
N GLU A 200 31.55 -17.11 27.22
CA GLU A 200 32.93 -17.47 26.94
C GLU A 200 33.82 -16.93 28.06
N GLU A 201 34.76 -17.79 28.59
CA GLU A 201 35.77 -17.43 29.63
C GLU A 201 37.02 -16.78 29.02
#